data_4ce244b7966535720743bc29b7004c36
#
_entry.id   4ce244b7966535720743bc29b7004c36
#
_cell.length_a   1.000
_cell.length_b   1.000
_cell.length_c   1.000
_cell.angle_alpha   90.00
_cell.angle_beta   90.00
_cell.angle_gamma   90.00
#
_symmetry.space_group_name_H-M   'P 1'
#
loop_
_entity.id
_entity.type
_entity.pdbx_description
1 polymer ?
#
loop_
_entity_poly.entity_id
_entity_poly.type
_entity_poly.pdbx_seq_one_letter_code
_entity_poly.pdbx_strand_id
1 'polypeptide(L)'
;MAASSTPIVLAILAEEDSYGYAILQRVRELSGGRMEWTDGMLYPVLHRLERLGHVDARWQVAESGRKRKYYQITSQGRAQLAEEREQWQAVDATLKGIWKAIRASMPTLNPAFAPALAMAA
;
A
#
# COMPACT_ATOMS: atom_id res chain seq x y z
N MET A 1 -5.30 7.29 6.78
CA MET A 1 -5.30 6.24 5.75
C MET A 1 -4.81 4.91 6.29
N ALA A 2 -5.19 4.64 7.54
CA ALA A 2 -4.72 3.44 8.23
C ALA A 2 -5.15 2.14 7.55
N ALA A 3 -6.33 2.12 6.92
CA ALA A 3 -6.88 0.90 6.31
C ALA A 3 -6.05 0.40 5.12
N SER A 4 -5.43 1.30 4.37
CA SER A 4 -4.64 0.92 3.19
C SER A 4 -3.14 0.79 3.49
N SER A 5 -2.67 1.24 4.64
CA SER A 5 -1.23 1.26 4.93
C SER A 5 -0.67 -0.15 5.15
N THR A 6 -1.41 -1.02 5.82
CA THR A 6 -0.96 -2.39 6.06
C THR A 6 -0.73 -3.17 4.77
N PRO A 7 -1.69 -3.26 3.82
CA PRO A 7 -1.44 -4.00 2.59
C PRO A 7 -0.33 -3.37 1.74
N ILE A 8 -0.19 -2.06 1.74
CA ILE A 8 0.87 -1.40 0.99
C ILE A 8 2.25 -1.78 1.54
N VAL A 9 2.43 -1.72 2.86
CA VAL A 9 3.71 -2.09 3.48
C VAL A 9 4.01 -3.58 3.24
N LEU A 10 3.05 -4.45 3.45
CA LEU A 10 3.24 -5.88 3.23
C LEU A 10 3.58 -6.19 1.77
N ALA A 11 2.92 -5.53 0.83
CA ALA A 11 3.19 -5.72 -0.60
C ALA A 11 4.60 -5.29 -0.96
N ILE A 12 5.06 -4.16 -0.43
CA ILE A 12 6.42 -3.68 -0.65
C ILE A 12 7.44 -4.68 -0.11
N LEU A 13 7.22 -5.19 1.10
CA LEU A 13 8.12 -6.17 1.71
C LEU A 13 8.04 -7.54 1.04
N ALA A 14 6.94 -7.84 0.34
CA ALA A 14 6.85 -9.04 -0.47
C ALA A 14 7.73 -8.97 -1.72
N GLU A 15 8.01 -7.77 -2.21
CA GLU A 15 8.96 -7.58 -3.32
C GLU A 15 10.38 -7.91 -2.88
N GLU A 16 10.80 -7.35 -1.75
CA GLU A 16 12.13 -7.59 -1.16
C GLU A 16 12.17 -7.01 0.25
N ASP A 17 13.12 -7.47 1.04
CA ASP A 17 13.39 -6.90 2.35
C ASP A 17 13.75 -5.42 2.19
N SER A 18 13.34 -4.60 3.14
CA SER A 18 13.52 -3.17 3.01
C SER A 18 13.64 -2.48 4.36
N TYR A 19 14.00 -1.23 4.33
CA TYR A 19 14.13 -0.39 5.53
C TYR A 19 13.29 0.88 5.36
N GLY A 20 13.08 1.60 6.47
CA GLY A 20 12.12 2.71 6.50
C GLY A 20 12.21 3.67 5.33
N TYR A 21 13.39 4.23 5.08
CA TYR A 21 13.58 5.20 4.00
C TYR A 21 13.21 4.61 2.62
N ALA A 22 13.68 3.39 2.36
CA ALA A 22 13.40 2.73 1.07
C ALA A 22 11.91 2.43 0.91
N ILE A 23 11.22 2.07 2.00
CA ILE A 23 9.77 1.85 1.97
C ILE A 23 9.05 3.15 1.61
N LEU A 24 9.44 4.26 2.22
CA LEU A 24 8.83 5.56 1.92
C LEU A 24 9.04 5.95 0.45
N GLN A 25 10.24 5.72 -0.08
CA GLN A 25 10.53 5.97 -1.49
C GLN A 25 9.68 5.09 -2.40
N ARG A 26 9.51 3.83 -2.03
CA ARG A 26 8.72 2.89 -2.83
C ARG A 26 7.24 3.25 -2.87
N VAL A 27 6.69 3.74 -1.76
CA VAL A 27 5.32 4.24 -1.72
C VAL A 27 5.14 5.39 -2.70
N ARG A 28 6.10 6.31 -2.70
CA ARG A 28 6.07 7.44 -3.63
C ARG A 28 6.12 6.97 -5.08
N GLU A 29 7.02 6.05 -5.41
CA GLU A 29 7.14 5.50 -6.75
C GLU A 29 5.87 4.80 -7.20
N LEU A 30 5.34 3.90 -6.38
CA LEU A 30 4.18 3.09 -6.74
C LEU A 30 2.92 3.93 -6.90
N SER A 31 2.81 5.04 -6.18
CA SER A 31 1.65 5.93 -6.25
C SER A 31 1.80 7.01 -7.32
N GLY A 32 2.92 7.04 -8.04
CA GLY A 32 3.19 8.11 -8.99
C GLY A 32 3.32 9.47 -8.32
N GLY A 33 3.82 9.51 -7.09
CA GLY A 33 3.98 10.73 -6.33
C GLY A 33 2.72 11.20 -5.62
N ARG A 34 1.61 10.46 -5.74
CA ARG A 34 0.33 10.86 -5.13
C ARG A 34 0.26 10.60 -3.63
N MET A 35 1.07 9.67 -3.15
CA MET A 35 1.11 9.32 -1.73
C MET A 35 2.50 9.66 -1.19
N GLU A 36 2.54 10.53 -0.21
CA GLU A 36 3.76 10.86 0.50
C GLU A 36 3.56 10.51 1.97
N TRP A 37 4.22 9.44 2.40
CA TRP A 37 4.20 9.03 3.78
C TRP A 37 5.40 9.61 4.52
N THR A 38 5.21 9.83 5.79
CA THR A 38 6.27 10.27 6.70
C THR A 38 6.69 9.13 7.61
N ASP A 39 7.81 9.29 8.29
CA ASP A 39 8.24 8.34 9.33
C ASP A 39 7.15 8.16 10.38
N GLY A 40 6.49 9.25 10.76
CA GLY A 40 5.42 9.20 11.76
C GLY A 40 4.21 8.37 11.33
N MET A 41 4.00 8.22 10.03
CA MET A 41 2.94 7.36 9.49
C MET A 41 3.40 5.91 9.37
N LEU A 42 4.66 5.72 8.98
CA LEU A 42 5.19 4.39 8.65
C LEU A 42 5.53 3.54 9.88
N TYR A 43 6.28 4.12 10.84
CA TYR A 43 6.81 3.32 11.94
C TYR A 43 5.74 2.69 12.83
N PRO A 44 4.62 3.36 13.15
CA PRO A 44 3.53 2.69 13.89
C PRO A 44 2.99 1.46 13.17
N VAL A 45 2.91 1.50 11.84
CA VAL A 45 2.46 0.36 11.04
C VAL A 45 3.47 -0.77 11.13
N LEU A 46 4.76 -0.48 10.94
CA LEU A 46 5.83 -1.48 11.02
C LEU A 46 5.87 -2.13 12.42
N HIS A 47 5.75 -1.33 13.47
CA HIS A 47 5.75 -1.87 14.84
C HIS A 47 4.57 -2.78 15.09
N ARG A 48 3.39 -2.43 14.57
CA ARG A 48 2.21 -3.27 14.71
C ARG A 48 2.37 -4.58 13.95
N LEU A 49 2.89 -4.53 12.73
CA LEU A 49 3.10 -5.71 11.91
C LEU A 49 4.14 -6.64 12.56
N GLU A 50 5.18 -6.08 13.15
CA GLU A 50 6.18 -6.85 13.88
C GLU A 50 5.57 -7.53 15.10
N ARG A 51 4.77 -6.80 15.86
CA ARG A 51 4.07 -7.32 17.03
C ARG A 51 3.10 -8.45 16.68
N LEU A 52 2.45 -8.35 15.53
CA LEU A 52 1.52 -9.37 15.05
C LEU A 52 2.22 -10.58 14.40
N GLY A 53 3.54 -10.52 14.24
CA GLY A 53 4.29 -11.58 13.61
C GLY A 53 4.21 -11.60 12.08
N HIS A 54 3.73 -10.53 11.47
CA HIS A 54 3.64 -10.43 10.02
C HIS A 54 4.92 -9.98 9.37
N VAL A 55 5.79 -9.31 10.12
CA VAL A 55 7.14 -8.95 9.68
C VAL A 55 8.13 -9.22 10.78
N ASP A 56 9.37 -9.51 10.39
CA ASP A 56 10.52 -9.59 11.28
C ASP A 56 11.43 -8.42 10.99
N ALA A 57 12.15 -7.98 12.02
CA ALA A 57 13.09 -6.87 11.89
C ALA A 57 14.47 -7.33 12.31
N ARG A 58 15.49 -6.86 11.62
CA ARG A 58 16.88 -7.11 11.96
C ARG A 58 17.75 -5.93 11.61
N TRP A 59 18.79 -5.72 12.41
CA TRP A 59 19.77 -4.69 12.14
C TRP A 59 20.84 -5.20 11.21
N GLN A 60 21.22 -4.39 10.23
CA GLN A 60 22.32 -4.66 9.34
C GLN A 60 23.24 -3.46 9.28
N VAL A 61 24.53 -3.70 9.05
CA VAL A 61 25.51 -2.64 8.89
C VAL A 61 25.75 -2.47 7.38
N ALA A 62 25.48 -1.27 6.89
CA ALA A 62 25.73 -0.93 5.49
C ALA A 62 27.23 -0.77 5.27
N GLU A 63 27.67 -0.76 4.01
CA GLU A 63 29.08 -0.55 3.65
C GLU A 63 29.65 0.74 4.21
N SER A 64 28.80 1.76 4.36
CA SER A 64 29.18 3.04 4.96
C SER A 64 29.40 2.96 6.47
N GLY A 65 29.18 1.79 7.10
CA GLY A 65 29.24 1.63 8.54
C GLY A 65 27.95 2.01 9.24
N ARG A 66 26.95 2.47 8.52
CA ARG A 66 25.67 2.90 9.07
C ARG A 66 24.81 1.70 9.37
N LYS A 67 24.21 1.67 10.56
CA LYS A 67 23.27 0.62 10.94
C LYS A 67 21.89 0.95 10.37
N ARG A 68 21.24 -0.05 9.76
CA ARG A 68 19.89 0.07 9.24
C ARG A 68 19.05 -1.07 9.76
N LYS A 69 17.83 -0.76 10.15
CA LYS A 69 16.87 -1.79 10.55
C LYS A 69 16.09 -2.23 9.32
N TYR A 70 16.31 -3.49 8.92
CA TYR A 70 15.62 -4.09 7.78
C TYR A 70 14.41 -4.86 8.26
N TYR A 71 13.36 -4.82 7.48
CA TYR A 71 12.11 -5.53 7.72
C TYR A 71 11.92 -6.57 6.63
N GLN A 72 11.43 -7.73 7.03
CA GLN A 72 11.20 -8.86 6.15
C GLN A 72 9.79 -9.39 6.40
N ILE A 73 9.04 -9.66 5.34
CA ILE A 73 7.72 -10.27 5.48
C ILE A 73 7.87 -11.73 5.89
N THR A 74 7.03 -12.17 6.83
CA THR A 74 7.01 -13.56 7.29
C THR A 74 5.99 -14.36 6.48
N SER A 75 5.95 -15.69 6.69
CA SER A 75 4.92 -16.53 6.07
C SER A 75 3.51 -16.10 6.52
N GLN A 76 3.37 -15.72 7.80
CA GLN A 76 2.11 -15.19 8.33
C GLN A 76 1.75 -13.86 7.66
N GLY A 77 2.76 -13.01 7.42
CA GLY A 77 2.57 -11.75 6.71
C GLY A 77 2.13 -11.96 5.28
N ARG A 78 2.65 -12.97 4.60
CA ARG A 78 2.23 -13.31 3.23
C ARG A 78 0.79 -13.80 3.18
N ALA A 79 0.38 -14.59 4.17
CA ALA A 79 -1.00 -15.04 4.28
C ALA A 79 -1.95 -13.86 4.51
N GLN A 80 -1.55 -12.94 5.38
CA GLN A 80 -2.33 -11.75 5.66
C GLN A 80 -2.44 -10.86 4.41
N LEU A 81 -1.35 -10.73 3.66
CA LEU A 81 -1.35 -9.95 2.42
C LEU A 81 -2.33 -10.54 1.41
N ALA A 82 -2.33 -11.88 1.26
CA ALA A 82 -3.26 -12.54 0.35
C ALA A 82 -4.71 -12.28 0.73
N GLU A 83 -5.03 -12.34 2.03
CA GLU A 83 -6.37 -12.06 2.53
C GLU A 83 -6.77 -10.62 2.26
N GLU A 84 -5.89 -9.66 2.55
CA GLU A 84 -6.17 -8.25 2.30
C GLU A 84 -6.30 -7.95 0.81
N ARG A 85 -5.52 -8.63 -0.03
CA ARG A 85 -5.63 -8.48 -1.48
C ARG A 85 -7.03 -8.86 -1.95
N GLU A 86 -7.57 -9.96 -1.47
CA GLU A 86 -8.94 -10.38 -1.81
C GLU A 86 -9.97 -9.34 -1.39
N GLN A 87 -9.82 -8.80 -0.17
CA GLN A 87 -10.72 -7.78 0.34
C GLN A 87 -10.68 -6.52 -0.52
N TRP A 88 -9.49 -6.05 -0.88
CA TRP A 88 -9.33 -4.86 -1.70
C TRP A 88 -9.82 -5.07 -3.13
N GLN A 89 -9.65 -6.27 -3.68
CA GLN A 89 -10.20 -6.60 -5.00
C GLN A 89 -11.73 -6.55 -4.97
N ALA A 90 -12.35 -7.00 -3.89
CA ALA A 90 -13.80 -6.93 -3.74
C ALA A 90 -14.28 -5.48 -3.68
N VAL A 91 -13.59 -4.63 -2.92
CA VAL A 91 -13.90 -3.20 -2.84
C VAL A 91 -13.75 -2.55 -4.21
N ASP A 92 -12.66 -2.83 -4.91
CA ASP A 92 -12.39 -2.27 -6.24
C ASP A 92 -13.48 -2.67 -7.23
N ALA A 93 -13.86 -3.95 -7.25
CA ALA A 93 -14.92 -4.44 -8.13
C ALA A 93 -16.26 -3.77 -7.83
N THR A 94 -16.56 -3.59 -6.54
CA THR A 94 -17.78 -2.91 -6.11
C THR A 94 -17.80 -1.46 -6.58
N LEU A 95 -16.69 -0.75 -6.41
CA LEU A 95 -16.59 0.64 -6.86
C LEU A 95 -16.71 0.76 -8.37
N LYS A 96 -16.07 -0.15 -9.12
CA LYS A 96 -16.19 -0.17 -10.58
C LYS A 96 -17.63 -0.36 -11.03
N GLY A 97 -18.37 -1.23 -10.33
CA GLY A 97 -19.81 -1.42 -10.60
C GLY A 97 -20.61 -0.16 -10.34
N ILE A 98 -20.32 0.55 -9.25
CA ILE A 98 -20.97 1.80 -8.90
C ILE A 98 -20.69 2.87 -9.95
N TRP A 99 -19.43 3.02 -10.35
CA TRP A 99 -19.05 4.01 -11.38
C TRP A 99 -19.75 3.74 -12.69
N LYS A 100 -19.86 2.46 -13.08
CA LYS A 100 -20.56 2.06 -14.29
C LYS A 100 -22.05 2.42 -14.22
N ALA A 101 -22.69 2.14 -13.09
CA ALA A 101 -24.11 2.47 -12.87
C ALA A 101 -24.36 3.97 -12.93
N ILE A 102 -23.48 4.77 -12.35
CA ILE A 102 -23.57 6.23 -12.36
C ILE A 102 -23.47 6.74 -13.80
N ARG A 103 -22.50 6.23 -14.58
CA ARG A 103 -22.35 6.64 -15.99
C ARG A 103 -23.58 6.29 -16.82
N ALA A 104 -24.18 5.15 -16.58
CA ALA A 104 -25.37 4.72 -17.30
C ALA A 104 -26.59 5.58 -16.96
N SER A 105 -26.72 6.06 -15.71
CA SER A 105 -27.85 6.87 -15.26
C SER A 105 -27.64 8.37 -15.48
N MET A 106 -26.45 8.79 -15.91
CA MET A 106 -26.10 10.20 -16.12
C MET A 106 -25.51 10.39 -17.53
N PRO A 107 -26.29 10.15 -18.59
CA PRO A 107 -25.78 10.19 -19.97
C PRO A 107 -25.31 11.59 -20.41
N THR A 108 -25.75 12.64 -19.72
CA THR A 108 -25.37 14.02 -20.02
C THR A 108 -24.33 14.55 -19.05
N LEU A 109 -23.45 13.70 -18.59
CA LEU A 109 -22.36 14.08 -17.68
C LEU A 109 -21.58 15.25 -18.28
N ASN A 110 -21.32 16.27 -17.44
CA ASN A 110 -20.51 17.42 -17.85
C ASN A 110 -19.15 16.92 -18.34
N PRO A 111 -18.70 17.32 -19.54
CA PRO A 111 -17.41 16.89 -20.08
C PRO A 111 -16.23 17.09 -19.13
N ALA A 112 -16.31 18.09 -18.24
CA ALA A 112 -15.27 18.34 -17.26
C ALA A 112 -15.08 17.18 -16.26
N PHE A 113 -16.11 16.36 -16.05
CA PHE A 113 -16.05 15.21 -15.14
C PHE A 113 -15.73 13.89 -15.83
N ALA A 114 -15.88 13.82 -17.15
CA ALA A 114 -15.69 12.59 -17.89
C ALA A 114 -14.28 12.00 -17.74
N PRO A 115 -13.19 12.79 -17.82
CA PRO A 115 -11.84 12.25 -17.62
C PRO A 115 -11.62 11.65 -16.23
N ALA A 116 -12.17 12.28 -15.19
CA ALA A 116 -12.03 11.78 -13.83
C ALA A 116 -12.72 10.44 -13.65
N LEU A 117 -13.93 10.27 -14.21
CA LEU A 117 -14.66 9.01 -14.15
C LEU A 117 -13.98 7.93 -14.96
N ALA A 118 -13.42 8.27 -16.12
CA ALA A 118 -12.68 7.33 -16.95
C ALA A 118 -11.43 6.82 -16.23
N MET A 119 -10.74 7.67 -15.48
CA MET A 119 -9.57 7.28 -14.71
C MET A 119 -9.93 6.42 -13.50
N ALA A 120 -11.10 6.62 -12.93
CA ALA A 120 -11.57 5.83 -11.78
C ALA A 120 -12.07 4.44 -12.18
N ALA A 121 -12.42 4.26 -13.43
CA ALA A 121 -12.90 2.99 -13.94
C ALA A 121 -11.75 2.09 -14.32
#